data_5a7dc330de704d8ccd3ac9255b8af683
#
_entry.id   5a7dc330de704d8ccd3ac9255b8af683
#
_cell.length_a   1.000
_cell.length_b   1.000
_cell.length_c   1.000
_cell.angle_alpha   90.00
_cell.angle_beta   90.00
_cell.angle_gamma   90.00
#
_symmetry.space_group_name_H-M   'P 1'
#
loop_
_entity.id
_entity.type
_entity.pdbx_description
1 polymer ?
#
loop_
_entity_poly.entity_id
_entity_poly.type
_entity_poly.pdbx_seq_one_letter_code
_entity_poly.pdbx_strand_id
1 'polypeptide(L)'
;MKVGVLLVTHPGVGSAMLHIASRIIGRTTLPIKCLEVPTDASLEPTMESARSMLEVLNAGDGVLVLTDIYGATPHNLAKEVACNQPGTTVLSGLNLPMLVRVFNYPDDDLDTLSSKAAEGGSRGIMTCPLQSVGG
;
A
#
# COMPACT_ATOMS: atom_id res chain seq x y z
N MET A 1 17.57 5.63 6.87
CA MET A 1 16.31 4.99 7.28
C MET A 1 15.34 5.06 6.12
N LYS A 2 14.35 4.20 6.11
CA LYS A 2 13.42 4.13 4.99
C LYS A 2 11.98 4.27 5.48
N VAL A 3 11.12 4.79 4.59
CA VAL A 3 9.68 4.82 4.84
C VAL A 3 9.19 3.37 4.93
N GLY A 4 8.39 3.06 5.96
CA GLY A 4 7.72 1.77 6.05
C GLY A 4 6.47 1.76 5.18
N VAL A 5 6.07 0.60 4.68
CA VAL A 5 4.87 0.44 3.87
C VAL A 5 3.98 -0.63 4.48
N LEU A 6 2.72 -0.29 4.70
CA LEU A 6 1.73 -1.22 5.22
C LEU A 6 0.55 -1.33 4.26
N LEU A 7 0.30 -2.53 3.75
CA LEU A 7 -0.91 -2.78 2.98
C LEU A 7 -2.00 -3.23 3.95
N VAL A 8 -3.16 -2.58 3.86
CA VAL A 8 -4.35 -2.93 4.67
C VAL A 8 -5.50 -3.16 3.70
N THR A 9 -5.87 -4.41 3.50
CA THR A 9 -6.77 -4.81 2.41
C THR A 9 -7.81 -5.83 2.85
N HIS A 10 -8.73 -6.11 1.95
CA HIS A 10 -9.62 -7.27 2.08
C HIS A 10 -8.79 -8.57 2.05
N PRO A 11 -9.34 -9.67 2.59
CA PRO A 11 -8.62 -10.94 2.58
C PRO A 11 -8.19 -11.37 1.17
N GLY A 12 -6.96 -11.81 1.05
CA GLY A 12 -6.40 -12.32 -0.20
C GLY A 12 -5.84 -11.26 -1.14
N VAL A 13 -6.18 -9.98 -0.97
CA VAL A 13 -5.78 -8.93 -1.92
C VAL A 13 -4.33 -8.51 -1.74
N GLY A 14 -3.98 -8.08 -0.52
CA GLY A 14 -2.65 -7.52 -0.26
C GLY A 14 -1.53 -8.53 -0.47
N SER A 15 -1.69 -9.73 0.06
CA SER A 15 -0.67 -10.77 -0.07
C SER A 15 -0.44 -11.17 -1.52
N ALA A 16 -1.52 -11.30 -2.31
CA ALA A 16 -1.40 -11.62 -3.73
C ALA A 16 -0.70 -10.50 -4.50
N MET A 17 -1.05 -9.25 -4.23
CA MET A 17 -0.42 -8.10 -4.88
C MET A 17 1.06 -7.98 -4.54
N LEU A 18 1.43 -8.16 -3.28
CA LEU A 18 2.84 -8.14 -2.87
C LEU A 18 3.63 -9.24 -3.55
N HIS A 19 3.06 -10.44 -3.62
CA HIS A 19 3.71 -11.56 -4.29
C HIS A 19 3.99 -11.23 -5.76
N ILE A 20 2.99 -10.72 -6.48
CA ILE A 20 3.14 -10.38 -7.89
C ILE A 20 4.13 -9.23 -8.10
N ALA A 21 4.02 -8.16 -7.31
CA ALA A 21 4.94 -7.03 -7.42
C ALA A 21 6.38 -7.45 -7.16
N SER A 22 6.60 -8.32 -6.19
CA SER A 22 7.93 -8.85 -5.87
C SER A 22 8.51 -9.67 -7.02
N ARG A 23 7.66 -10.38 -7.76
CA ARG A 23 8.09 -11.14 -8.93
C ARG A 23 8.44 -10.23 -10.11
N ILE A 24 7.74 -9.11 -10.25
CA ILE A 24 8.00 -8.16 -11.35
C ILE A 24 9.29 -7.39 -11.11
N ILE A 25 9.47 -6.86 -9.90
CA ILE A 25 10.57 -5.95 -9.57
C ILE A 25 11.76 -6.70 -8.96
N GLY A 26 11.50 -7.85 -8.32
CA GLY A 26 12.48 -8.51 -7.49
C GLY A 26 12.39 -8.01 -6.06
N ARG A 27 13.50 -8.03 -5.34
CA ARG A 27 13.53 -7.59 -3.95
C ARG A 27 13.49 -6.09 -3.83
N THR A 28 12.66 -5.60 -2.89
CA THR A 28 12.71 -4.21 -2.47
C THR A 28 13.45 -4.11 -1.13
N THR A 29 14.08 -2.95 -0.90
CA THR A 29 14.72 -2.65 0.39
C THR A 29 13.76 -1.96 1.35
N LEU A 30 12.54 -1.63 0.90
CA LEU A 30 11.53 -1.05 1.77
C LEU A 30 11.02 -2.07 2.80
N PRO A 31 10.88 -1.67 4.07
CA PRO A 31 10.18 -2.52 5.03
C PRO A 31 8.68 -2.53 4.71
N ILE A 32 8.15 -3.68 4.33
CA ILE A 32 6.76 -3.83 3.90
C ILE A 32 6.09 -4.92 4.73
N LYS A 33 4.88 -4.63 5.18
CA LYS A 33 4.01 -5.60 5.84
C LYS A 33 2.62 -5.55 5.19
N CYS A 34 1.87 -6.61 5.37
CA CYS A 34 0.49 -6.71 4.87
C CYS A 34 -0.43 -7.16 5.99
N LEU A 35 -1.54 -6.44 6.15
CA LEU A 35 -2.60 -6.79 7.07
C LEU A 35 -3.88 -6.99 6.28
N GLU A 36 -4.39 -8.22 6.25
CA GLU A 36 -5.67 -8.52 5.64
C GLU A 36 -6.74 -8.52 6.70
N VAL A 37 -7.77 -7.71 6.49
CA VAL A 37 -8.80 -7.46 7.49
C VAL A 37 -9.91 -8.48 7.34
N PRO A 38 -10.17 -9.31 8.36
CA PRO A 38 -11.23 -10.31 8.27
C PRO A 38 -12.61 -9.68 8.18
N THR A 39 -13.52 -10.33 7.44
CA THR A 39 -14.86 -9.80 7.19
C THR A 39 -15.86 -10.11 8.28
N ASP A 40 -15.65 -11.19 9.02
CA ASP A 40 -16.65 -11.72 9.95
C ASP A 40 -16.20 -11.73 11.41
N ALA A 41 -15.14 -11.01 11.73
CA ALA A 41 -14.58 -10.99 13.08
C ALA A 41 -14.67 -9.60 13.71
N SER A 42 -14.51 -9.56 15.03
CA SER A 42 -14.33 -8.29 15.74
C SER A 42 -13.09 -7.59 15.22
N LEU A 43 -13.17 -6.28 14.98
CA LEU A 43 -12.08 -5.49 14.45
C LEU A 43 -11.02 -5.12 15.49
N GLU A 44 -11.32 -5.23 16.78
CA GLU A 44 -10.38 -4.81 17.83
C GLU A 44 -9.02 -5.51 17.76
N PRO A 45 -8.94 -6.85 17.64
CA PRO A 45 -7.63 -7.50 17.50
C PRO A 45 -6.88 -7.07 16.24
N THR A 46 -7.61 -6.83 15.15
CA THR A 46 -7.01 -6.37 13.91
C THR A 46 -6.47 -4.94 14.04
N MET A 47 -7.20 -4.07 14.72
CA MET A 47 -6.74 -2.71 15.01
C MET A 47 -5.48 -2.72 15.86
N GLU A 48 -5.41 -3.59 16.87
CA GLU A 48 -4.19 -3.75 17.67
C GLU A 48 -3.00 -4.20 16.81
N SER A 49 -3.24 -5.17 15.92
CA SER A 49 -2.21 -5.60 14.98
C SER A 49 -1.75 -4.46 14.09
N ALA A 50 -2.67 -3.65 13.60
CA ALA A 50 -2.35 -2.49 12.77
C ALA A 50 -1.48 -1.48 13.53
N ARG A 51 -1.83 -1.18 14.78
CA ARG A 51 -1.05 -0.26 15.60
C ARG A 51 0.38 -0.77 15.80
N SER A 52 0.51 -2.05 16.14
CA SER A 52 1.83 -2.67 16.34
C SER A 52 2.66 -2.65 15.07
N MET A 53 2.04 -2.93 13.92
CA MET A 53 2.73 -2.90 12.63
C MET A 53 3.22 -1.50 12.28
N LEU A 54 2.40 -0.48 12.53
CA LEU A 54 2.79 0.91 12.29
C LEU A 54 3.99 1.30 13.15
N GLU A 55 3.99 0.91 14.41
CA GLU A 55 5.11 1.20 15.30
C GLU A 55 6.40 0.53 14.83
N VAL A 56 6.32 -0.73 14.44
CA VAL A 56 7.48 -1.49 13.95
C VAL A 56 8.00 -0.92 12.63
N LEU A 57 7.09 -0.53 11.73
CA LEU A 57 7.46 -0.02 10.40
C LEU A 57 8.03 1.39 10.45
N ASN A 58 7.67 2.19 11.44
CA ASN A 58 8.15 3.57 11.53
C ASN A 58 9.53 3.59 12.21
N ALA A 59 10.57 3.66 11.40
CA ALA A 59 11.94 3.78 11.87
C ALA A 59 12.39 5.25 12.01
N GLY A 60 11.45 6.20 11.90
CA GLY A 60 11.71 7.63 11.97
C GLY A 60 11.32 8.39 10.70
N ASP A 61 11.16 7.69 9.58
CA ASP A 61 10.82 8.30 8.29
C ASP A 61 9.33 8.17 7.94
N GLY A 62 8.55 7.62 8.84
CA GLY A 62 7.11 7.49 8.67
C GLY A 62 6.68 6.21 7.98
N VAL A 63 5.37 6.08 7.78
CA VAL A 63 4.76 4.90 7.17
C VAL A 63 3.73 5.32 6.13
N LEU A 64 3.82 4.72 4.95
CA LEU A 64 2.80 4.83 3.90
C LEU A 64 1.87 3.63 4.00
N VAL A 65 0.60 3.88 4.29
CA VAL A 65 -0.43 2.85 4.36
C VAL A 65 -1.20 2.84 3.05
N LEU A 66 -1.29 1.67 2.42
CA LEU A 66 -1.97 1.50 1.14
C LEU A 66 -3.20 0.60 1.36
N THR A 67 -4.37 1.13 1.04
CA THR A 67 -5.63 0.38 1.17
C THR A 67 -6.23 0.12 -0.21
N ASP A 68 -7.03 -0.94 -0.32
CA ASP A 68 -7.56 -1.36 -1.63
C ASP A 68 -8.71 -0.49 -2.12
N ILE A 69 -9.70 -0.18 -1.27
CA ILE A 69 -10.88 0.60 -1.68
C ILE A 69 -11.19 1.69 -0.65
N TYR A 70 -11.31 2.93 -1.12
CA TYR A 70 -11.70 4.05 -0.27
C TYR A 70 -13.08 3.80 0.35
N GLY A 71 -13.16 3.97 1.66
CA GLY A 71 -14.43 3.86 2.40
C GLY A 71 -14.84 2.44 2.80
N ALA A 72 -14.13 1.40 2.33
CA ALA A 72 -14.39 0.04 2.78
C ALA A 72 -13.78 -0.21 4.17
N THR A 73 -14.12 -1.34 4.79
CA THR A 73 -13.68 -1.64 6.15
C THR A 73 -12.16 -1.57 6.35
N PRO A 74 -11.33 -2.14 5.48
CA PRO A 74 -9.87 -2.00 5.66
C PRO A 74 -9.39 -0.56 5.63
N HIS A 75 -9.95 0.27 4.74
CA HIS A 75 -9.61 1.69 4.68
C HIS A 75 -10.02 2.43 5.96
N ASN A 76 -11.24 2.21 6.42
CA ASN A 76 -11.76 2.88 7.62
C ASN A 76 -10.95 2.48 8.86
N LEU A 77 -10.56 1.22 8.96
CA LEU A 77 -9.71 0.74 10.04
C LEU A 77 -8.33 1.42 9.99
N ALA A 78 -7.72 1.45 8.81
CA ALA A 78 -6.42 2.09 8.61
C ALA A 78 -6.46 3.59 8.97
N LYS A 79 -7.50 4.28 8.53
CA LYS A 79 -7.72 5.70 8.82
C LYS A 79 -7.80 5.94 10.33
N GLU A 80 -8.58 5.13 11.04
CA GLU A 80 -8.77 5.28 12.48
C GLU A 80 -7.47 5.06 13.24
N VAL A 81 -6.72 4.02 12.89
CA VAL A 81 -5.44 3.74 13.53
C VAL A 81 -4.41 4.81 13.20
N ALA A 82 -4.37 5.29 11.96
CA ALA A 82 -3.42 6.29 11.51
C ALA A 82 -3.63 7.65 12.17
N CYS A 83 -4.85 8.00 12.57
CA CYS A 83 -5.16 9.29 13.21
C CYS A 83 -4.31 9.54 14.46
N ASN A 84 -3.89 8.50 15.15
CA ASN A 84 -3.12 8.60 16.38
C ASN A 84 -1.64 8.24 16.20
N GLN A 85 -1.19 8.15 14.94
CA GLN A 85 0.18 7.77 14.61
C GLN A 85 0.82 8.86 13.75
N PRO A 86 1.55 9.82 14.35
CA PRO A 86 2.23 10.87 13.58
C PRO A 86 3.16 10.27 12.52
N GLY A 87 3.28 10.93 11.40
CA GLY A 87 4.12 10.44 10.31
C GLY A 87 3.51 9.29 9.52
N THR A 88 2.18 9.19 9.51
CA THR A 88 1.47 8.17 8.75
C THR A 88 0.60 8.82 7.67
N THR A 89 0.72 8.33 6.44
CA THR A 89 -0.12 8.75 5.32
C THR A 89 -0.91 7.55 4.84
N VAL A 90 -2.22 7.72 4.62
CA VAL A 90 -3.09 6.67 4.11
C VAL A 90 -3.49 7.01 2.68
N LEU A 91 -3.24 6.09 1.76
CA LEU A 91 -3.56 6.22 0.34
C LEU A 91 -4.39 5.01 -0.08
N SER A 92 -5.55 5.25 -0.70
CA SER A 92 -6.43 4.19 -1.17
C SER A 92 -6.33 3.99 -2.68
N GLY A 93 -6.97 2.92 -3.17
CA GLY A 93 -6.93 2.60 -4.59
C GLY A 93 -5.73 1.76 -4.99
N LEU A 94 -5.19 0.99 -4.04
CA LEU A 94 -4.06 0.10 -4.28
C LEU A 94 -4.24 -0.72 -5.55
N ASN A 95 -3.24 -0.66 -6.41
CA ASN A 95 -3.16 -1.48 -7.60
C ASN A 95 -1.70 -1.86 -7.88
N LEU A 96 -1.48 -2.78 -8.79
CA LEU A 96 -0.12 -3.25 -9.09
C LEU A 96 0.80 -2.15 -9.62
N PRO A 97 0.35 -1.26 -10.53
CA PRO A 97 1.22 -0.16 -10.97
C PRO A 97 1.67 0.74 -9.83
N MET A 98 0.82 0.96 -8.83
CA MET A 98 1.17 1.71 -7.63
C MET A 98 2.30 1.02 -6.86
N LEU A 99 2.17 -0.28 -6.60
CA LEU A 99 3.19 -1.04 -5.88
C LEU A 99 4.51 -1.07 -6.63
N VAL A 100 4.47 -1.28 -7.93
CA VAL A 100 5.69 -1.26 -8.76
C VAL A 100 6.39 0.09 -8.63
N ARG A 101 5.63 1.19 -8.67
CA ARG A 101 6.18 2.53 -8.52
C ARG A 101 6.84 2.69 -7.13
N VAL A 102 6.15 2.28 -6.08
CA VAL A 102 6.67 2.36 -4.71
C VAL A 102 7.98 1.58 -4.57
N PHE A 103 8.04 0.38 -5.10
CA PHE A 103 9.22 -0.48 -5.02
C PHE A 103 10.43 0.13 -5.71
N ASN A 104 10.22 0.97 -6.72
CA ASN A 104 11.30 1.59 -7.50
C ASN A 104 11.92 2.82 -6.82
N TYR A 105 11.32 3.34 -5.76
CA TYR A 105 11.79 4.56 -5.10
C TYR A 105 11.95 4.36 -3.58
N PRO A 106 12.81 3.42 -3.17
CA PRO A 106 12.93 3.07 -1.75
C PRO A 106 13.62 4.13 -0.89
N ASP A 107 14.25 5.12 -1.49
CA ASP A 107 14.98 6.15 -0.74
C ASP A 107 14.25 7.48 -0.65
N ASP A 108 13.04 7.57 -1.20
CA ASP A 108 12.25 8.79 -1.14
C ASP A 108 11.64 8.99 0.26
N ASP A 109 11.40 10.26 0.61
CA ASP A 109 10.67 10.58 1.83
C ASP A 109 9.18 10.23 1.68
N LEU A 110 8.44 10.31 2.78
CA LEU A 110 7.03 9.90 2.82
C LEU A 110 6.17 10.69 1.83
N ASP A 111 6.30 12.01 1.81
CA ASP A 111 5.48 12.85 0.93
C ASP A 111 5.77 12.56 -0.54
N THR A 112 7.03 12.45 -0.91
CA THR A 112 7.45 12.14 -2.27
C THR A 112 7.00 10.74 -2.67
N LEU A 113 7.20 9.77 -1.81
CA LEU A 113 6.79 8.38 -2.08
C LEU A 113 5.27 8.27 -2.24
N SER A 114 4.51 8.94 -1.38
CA SER A 114 3.05 8.97 -1.47
C SER A 114 2.56 9.58 -2.78
N SER A 115 3.17 10.69 -3.21
CA SER A 115 2.84 11.33 -4.48
C SER A 115 3.16 10.44 -5.67
N LYS A 116 4.31 9.78 -5.66
CA LYS A 116 4.70 8.84 -6.71
C LYS A 116 3.79 7.62 -6.76
N ALA A 117 3.37 7.14 -5.60
CA ALA A 117 2.44 6.01 -5.51
C ALA A 117 1.10 6.37 -6.16
N ALA A 118 0.52 7.51 -5.79
CA ALA A 118 -0.74 7.98 -6.36
C ALA A 118 -0.64 8.18 -7.87
N GLU A 119 0.42 8.81 -8.33
CA GLU A 119 0.67 9.03 -9.76
C GLU A 119 0.86 7.71 -10.51
N GLY A 120 1.67 6.80 -9.97
CA GLY A 120 1.91 5.50 -10.58
C GLY A 120 0.65 4.66 -10.70
N GLY A 121 -0.17 4.67 -9.65
CA GLY A 121 -1.45 3.96 -9.66
C GLY A 121 -2.42 4.53 -10.68
N SER A 122 -2.51 5.87 -10.75
CA SER A 122 -3.39 6.56 -11.70
C SER A 122 -2.95 6.35 -13.15
N ARG A 123 -1.65 6.52 -13.43
CA ARG A 123 -1.10 6.37 -14.78
C ARG A 123 -1.05 4.93 -15.26
N GLY A 124 -1.19 3.96 -14.36
CA GLY A 124 -1.27 2.56 -14.72
C GLY A 124 -2.58 2.17 -15.40
N ILE A 125 -3.58 3.05 -15.39
CA ILE A 125 -4.85 2.84 -16.06
C ILE A 125 -4.70 3.38 -17.48
N MET A 126 -4.53 2.50 -18.47
CA MET A 126 -4.19 2.86 -19.82
C MET A 126 -5.05 2.12 -20.81
N THR A 127 -5.53 2.84 -21.83
CA THR A 127 -6.21 2.22 -22.96
C THR A 127 -5.16 1.64 -23.92
N CYS A 128 -5.30 0.37 -24.25
CA CYS A 128 -4.41 -0.25 -25.22
C CYS A 128 -4.76 0.25 -26.62
N PRO A 129 -3.81 0.83 -27.38
CA PRO A 129 -4.07 1.22 -28.76
C PRO A 129 -4.14 -0.04 -29.63
N LEU A 130 -5.33 -0.31 -30.20
CA LEU A 130 -5.55 -1.46 -31.06
C LEU A 130 -5.42 -1.02 -32.51
N GLN A 131 -4.26 -1.31 -33.11
CA GLN A 131 -4.04 -1.04 -34.53
C GLN A 131 -4.18 -2.31 -35.32
N SER A 132 -4.83 -2.22 -36.48
CA SER A 132 -4.91 -3.38 -37.35
C SER A 132 -3.53 -3.66 -37.96
N VAL A 133 -3.11 -4.94 -37.85
CA VAL A 133 -1.83 -5.38 -38.39
C VAL A 133 -2.00 -5.66 -39.89
N GLY A 134 -1.11 -5.11 -40.69
CA GLY A 134 -1.13 -5.31 -42.13
C GLY A 134 -2.10 -4.42 -42.86
N GLY A 135 -2.64 -3.43 -42.16
CA GLY A 135 -3.44 -2.39 -42.80
C GLY A 135 -2.58 -1.44 -43.57
#